data_30be35a19ae0bcab03f963bf04649c1e
#
_entry.id   30be35a19ae0bcab03f963bf04649c1e
#
_cell.length_a   1.000
_cell.length_b   1.000
_cell.length_c   1.000
_cell.angle_alpha   90.00
_cell.angle_beta   90.00
_cell.angle_gamma   90.00
#
_symmetry.space_group_name_H-M   'P 1'
#
loop_
_entity.id
_entity.type
_entity.pdbx_description
1 polymer ?
#
loop_
_entity_poly.entity_id
_entity_poly.type
_entity_poly.pdbx_seq_one_letter_code
_entity_poly.pdbx_strand_id
1 'polypeptide(L)'
;MLVGLAVATSFSAAAADPSKVLHIASPDIETFDPQQYNDSPSFDVIATIFEGLYEWDYLATAPTLAPVTAAGPPQVSADALTWTVKVKPGIYFTNDPAFNGKPRELTAQDAVYSITRWLDPNLRRGGYPTGTDLIVGARAVVDAATKNGKLDYDAPIEGLRALDRYTLQLKLTHVNYPIAYLLLNLFLCAREVVEAAHSDIRARPVGTGPYRLREWKRGSRVVLEANPKYPKLSFPASSDPALTSLVKSMQGKTLPQVGVIEISIIEEDLPRLLEFERGTLDIVVLR
;
A
#
# COMPACT_ATOMS: atom_id res chain seq x y z
N MET A 1 -3.32 -53.23 -22.61
CA MET A 1 -2.47 -52.04 -22.46
C MET A 1 -3.30 -50.96 -21.76
N LEU A 2 -3.25 -50.88 -20.42
CA LEU A 2 -3.97 -49.89 -19.63
C LEU A 2 -3.08 -48.65 -19.49
N VAL A 3 -3.51 -47.53 -20.06
CA VAL A 3 -2.86 -46.22 -19.88
C VAL A 3 -3.43 -45.61 -18.63
N GLY A 4 -2.66 -45.60 -17.55
CA GLY A 4 -3.02 -44.91 -16.30
C GLY A 4 -2.89 -43.39 -16.48
N LEU A 5 -4.00 -42.67 -16.38
CA LEU A 5 -4.06 -41.22 -16.36
C LEU A 5 -3.66 -40.76 -14.97
N ALA A 6 -2.44 -40.25 -14.79
CA ALA A 6 -2.00 -39.61 -13.56
C ALA A 6 -2.60 -38.21 -13.52
N VAL A 7 -3.62 -37.98 -12.67
CA VAL A 7 -4.13 -36.67 -12.34
C VAL A 7 -3.13 -36.03 -11.38
N ALA A 8 -2.31 -35.11 -11.88
CA ALA A 8 -1.48 -34.24 -11.05
C ALA A 8 -2.37 -33.21 -10.36
N THR A 9 -2.73 -33.48 -9.11
CA THR A 9 -3.35 -32.46 -8.24
C THR A 9 -2.29 -31.44 -7.90
N SER A 10 -2.35 -30.28 -8.57
CA SER A 10 -1.55 -29.11 -8.21
C SER A 10 -2.05 -28.61 -6.86
N PHE A 11 -1.39 -28.99 -5.77
CA PHE A 11 -1.55 -28.31 -4.49
C PHE A 11 -1.02 -26.88 -4.64
N SER A 12 -1.93 -25.95 -4.88
CA SER A 12 -1.65 -24.53 -4.68
C SER A 12 -1.50 -24.34 -3.17
N ALA A 13 -0.27 -24.39 -2.66
CA ALA A 13 -0.02 -24.03 -1.27
C ALA A 13 -0.45 -22.57 -1.09
N ALA A 14 -1.48 -22.33 -0.28
CA ALA A 14 -1.89 -20.98 0.10
C ALA A 14 -0.71 -20.25 0.74
N ALA A 15 -0.48 -18.99 0.37
CA ALA A 15 0.61 -18.19 0.95
C ALA A 15 0.37 -17.96 2.46
N ALA A 16 -0.90 -17.77 2.86
CA ALA A 16 -1.33 -17.57 4.24
C ALA A 16 -2.18 -18.75 4.74
N ASP A 17 -2.04 -19.08 6.01
CA ASP A 17 -2.86 -20.08 6.68
C ASP A 17 -4.20 -19.45 7.10
N PRO A 18 -5.35 -19.80 6.50
CA PRO A 18 -6.64 -19.20 6.80
C PRO A 18 -7.15 -19.51 8.22
N SER A 19 -6.58 -20.51 8.89
CA SER A 19 -6.90 -20.84 10.28
C SER A 19 -6.15 -19.97 11.29
N LYS A 20 -5.11 -19.27 10.87
CA LYS A 20 -4.36 -18.33 11.72
C LYS A 20 -5.06 -16.98 11.72
N VAL A 21 -5.58 -16.62 12.87
CA VAL A 21 -6.20 -15.32 13.11
C VAL A 21 -5.31 -14.53 14.07
N LEU A 22 -5.04 -13.27 13.74
CA LEU A 22 -4.37 -12.32 14.60
C LEU A 22 -5.43 -11.35 15.16
N HIS A 23 -5.58 -11.32 16.47
CA HIS A 23 -6.50 -10.44 17.17
C HIS A 23 -5.75 -9.25 17.74
N ILE A 24 -6.09 -8.06 17.28
CA ILE A 24 -5.48 -6.79 17.76
C ILE A 24 -6.57 -5.78 18.08
N ALA A 25 -6.21 -4.73 18.80
CA ALA A 25 -7.08 -3.58 19.02
C ALA A 25 -6.49 -2.31 18.40
N SER A 26 -7.38 -1.42 17.96
CA SER A 26 -7.05 -0.10 17.41
C SER A 26 -8.10 0.92 17.85
N PRO A 27 -7.77 2.22 17.92
CA PRO A 27 -8.78 3.28 17.85
C PRO A 27 -9.60 3.17 16.57
N ASP A 28 -10.67 3.95 16.43
CA ASP A 28 -11.52 3.92 15.25
C ASP A 28 -10.72 4.30 13.99
N ILE A 29 -11.13 3.71 12.89
CA ILE A 29 -10.54 3.91 11.57
C ILE A 29 -11.46 4.81 10.79
N GLU A 30 -10.98 6.03 10.47
CA GLU A 30 -11.80 7.03 9.80
C GLU A 30 -12.06 6.69 8.33
N THR A 31 -11.04 6.14 7.66
CA THR A 31 -11.08 5.93 6.22
C THR A 31 -10.10 4.84 5.76
N PHE A 32 -10.42 4.19 4.66
CA PHE A 32 -9.47 3.35 3.90
C PHE A 32 -8.95 4.03 2.64
N ASP A 33 -9.26 5.32 2.43
CA ASP A 33 -8.73 6.06 1.28
C ASP A 33 -7.24 6.33 1.44
N PRO A 34 -6.38 5.78 0.57
CA PRO A 34 -4.93 5.88 0.71
C PRO A 34 -4.38 7.29 0.50
N GLN A 35 -5.20 8.24 0.07
CA GLN A 35 -4.82 9.66 -0.04
C GLN A 35 -5.64 10.59 0.86
N GLN A 36 -6.51 10.10 1.73
CA GLN A 36 -7.34 10.93 2.62
C GLN A 36 -7.20 10.63 4.12
N TYR A 37 -6.32 9.71 4.52
CA TYR A 37 -6.07 9.45 5.93
C TYR A 37 -5.30 10.59 6.60
N ASN A 38 -5.60 10.85 7.88
CA ASN A 38 -4.91 11.86 8.70
C ASN A 38 -4.51 11.31 10.08
N ASP A 39 -4.72 10.02 10.32
CA ASP A 39 -4.51 9.35 11.60
C ASP A 39 -3.70 8.07 11.42
N SER A 40 -2.99 7.66 12.47
CA SER A 40 -2.19 6.45 12.46
C SER A 40 -3.01 5.17 12.36
N PRO A 41 -4.18 5.03 13.04
CA PRO A 41 -5.01 3.82 12.90
C PRO A 41 -5.45 3.56 11.47
N SER A 42 -5.89 4.59 10.74
CA SER A 42 -6.23 4.46 9.31
C SER A 42 -5.00 4.10 8.48
N PHE A 43 -3.85 4.77 8.72
CA PHE A 43 -2.59 4.46 8.03
C PHE A 43 -2.17 3.00 8.22
N ASP A 44 -2.19 2.49 9.45
CA ASP A 44 -1.75 1.13 9.77
C ASP A 44 -2.55 0.08 9.00
N VAL A 45 -3.87 0.29 8.86
CA VAL A 45 -4.72 -0.63 8.10
C VAL A 45 -4.57 -0.43 6.60
N ILE A 46 -4.51 0.80 6.11
CA ILE A 46 -4.26 1.13 4.70
C ILE A 46 -2.97 0.47 4.21
N ALA A 47 -1.90 0.52 5.01
CA ALA A 47 -0.61 -0.08 4.69
C ALA A 47 -0.62 -1.61 4.54
N THR A 48 -1.67 -2.29 5.05
CA THR A 48 -1.83 -3.73 4.81
C THR A 48 -2.56 -4.05 3.51
N ILE A 49 -3.34 -3.09 2.98
CA ILE A 49 -4.21 -3.26 1.80
C ILE A 49 -3.54 -2.70 0.54
N PHE A 50 -2.88 -1.56 0.68
CA PHE A 50 -2.21 -0.86 -0.42
C PHE A 50 -0.71 -0.95 -0.29
N GLU A 51 -0.02 -0.95 -1.40
CA GLU A 51 1.43 -0.87 -1.47
C GLU A 51 1.87 0.44 -2.12
N GLY A 52 3.01 0.95 -1.68
CA GLY A 52 3.74 2.02 -2.32
C GLY A 52 4.80 1.48 -3.28
N LEU A 53 5.61 2.38 -3.84
CA LEU A 53 6.78 2.00 -4.62
C LEU A 53 7.87 1.41 -3.74
N TYR A 54 8.04 1.97 -2.53
CA TYR A 54 9.04 1.60 -1.54
C TYR A 54 8.43 1.53 -0.15
N GLU A 55 9.10 0.84 0.77
CA GLU A 55 8.83 0.84 2.20
C GLU A 55 10.13 0.99 3.00
N TRP A 56 10.02 1.17 4.32
CA TRP A 56 11.19 1.05 5.18
C TRP A 56 11.58 -0.42 5.33
N ASP A 57 12.87 -0.69 5.14
CA ASP A 57 13.42 -2.00 5.51
C ASP A 57 13.46 -2.13 7.03
N TYR A 58 12.45 -2.78 7.59
CA TYR A 58 12.32 -3.01 9.04
C TYR A 58 13.32 -4.01 9.61
N LEU A 59 14.11 -4.68 8.76
CA LEU A 59 15.20 -5.57 9.15
C LEU A 59 16.58 -4.94 8.99
N ALA A 60 16.67 -3.72 8.51
CA ALA A 60 17.92 -3.00 8.38
C ALA A 60 18.30 -2.30 9.69
N THR A 61 19.61 -2.21 9.97
CA THR A 61 20.15 -1.50 11.16
C THR A 61 20.09 0.02 11.03
N ALA A 62 19.95 0.54 9.81
CA ALA A 62 19.79 1.96 9.52
C ALA A 62 18.58 2.17 8.62
N PRO A 63 17.93 3.36 8.67
CA PRO A 63 16.82 3.67 7.79
C PRO A 63 17.19 3.47 6.32
N THR A 64 16.61 2.43 5.71
CA THR A 64 16.92 2.02 4.34
C THR A 64 15.61 1.81 3.59
N LEU A 65 15.56 2.25 2.32
CA LEU A 65 14.41 2.01 1.45
C LEU A 65 14.49 0.62 0.84
N ALA A 66 13.45 -0.18 1.05
CA ALA A 66 13.23 -1.44 0.37
C ALA A 66 12.24 -1.26 -0.79
N PRO A 67 12.51 -1.81 -1.99
CA PRO A 67 11.58 -1.75 -3.10
C PRO A 67 10.43 -2.75 -2.90
N VAL A 68 9.19 -2.25 -2.90
CA VAL A 68 7.94 -3.05 -2.79
C VAL A 68 7.39 -3.32 -4.19
N THR A 69 6.72 -2.35 -4.79
CA THR A 69 6.24 -2.46 -6.17
C THR A 69 7.26 -1.94 -7.19
N ALA A 70 8.29 -1.20 -6.74
CA ALA A 70 9.43 -0.86 -7.56
C ALA A 70 10.33 -2.08 -7.81
N ALA A 71 10.91 -2.19 -9.02
CA ALA A 71 11.79 -3.28 -9.41
C ALA A 71 13.21 -3.17 -8.81
N GLY A 72 13.55 -2.05 -8.22
CA GLY A 72 14.84 -1.76 -7.60
C GLY A 72 14.92 -0.31 -7.13
N PRO A 73 16.10 0.16 -6.71
CA PRO A 73 16.29 1.56 -6.32
C PRO A 73 15.99 2.51 -7.47
N PRO A 74 15.58 3.76 -7.17
CA PRO A 74 15.37 4.75 -8.22
C PRO A 74 16.67 5.09 -8.94
N GLN A 75 16.60 5.30 -10.25
CA GLN A 75 17.70 5.87 -11.03
C GLN A 75 17.61 7.39 -10.93
N VAL A 76 18.66 8.02 -10.43
CA VAL A 76 18.70 9.46 -10.22
C VAL A 76 19.72 10.07 -11.18
N SER A 77 19.35 11.14 -11.89
CA SER A 77 20.26 11.86 -12.79
C SER A 77 21.42 12.53 -12.03
N ALA A 78 22.49 12.87 -12.74
CA ALA A 78 23.69 13.47 -12.13
C ALA A 78 23.42 14.81 -11.42
N ASP A 79 22.42 15.56 -11.88
CA ASP A 79 21.94 16.81 -11.26
C ASP A 79 20.91 16.58 -10.13
N ALA A 80 20.59 15.32 -9.84
CA ALA A 80 19.58 14.88 -8.87
C ALA A 80 18.15 15.44 -9.08
N LEU A 81 17.86 15.96 -10.29
CA LEU A 81 16.55 16.53 -10.62
C LEU A 81 15.60 15.55 -11.30
N THR A 82 16.11 14.49 -11.92
CA THR A 82 15.28 13.49 -12.59
C THR A 82 15.39 12.14 -11.88
N TRP A 83 14.26 11.62 -11.44
CA TRP A 83 14.13 10.34 -10.76
C TRP A 83 13.31 9.39 -11.63
N THR A 84 13.88 8.24 -11.94
CA THR A 84 13.23 7.22 -12.76
C THR A 84 13.06 5.94 -11.94
N VAL A 85 11.82 5.48 -11.83
CA VAL A 85 11.45 4.28 -11.07
C VAL A 85 10.87 3.25 -12.02
N LYS A 86 11.37 2.02 -11.96
CA LYS A 86 10.78 0.88 -12.66
C LYS A 86 9.79 0.17 -11.74
N VAL A 87 8.56 -0.01 -12.21
CA VAL A 87 7.52 -0.81 -11.54
C VAL A 87 7.70 -2.27 -11.90
N LYS A 88 7.55 -3.18 -10.95
CA LYS A 88 7.57 -4.63 -11.20
C LYS A 88 6.36 -5.04 -12.04
N PRO A 89 6.52 -5.78 -13.14
CA PRO A 89 5.39 -6.40 -13.83
C PRO A 89 4.80 -7.55 -12.99
N GLY A 90 3.54 -7.91 -13.26
CA GLY A 90 2.88 -9.07 -12.63
C GLY A 90 2.29 -8.80 -11.25
N ILE A 91 2.20 -7.54 -10.80
CA ILE A 91 1.49 -7.13 -9.59
C ILE A 91 0.05 -6.79 -9.97
N TYR A 92 -0.93 -7.36 -9.25
CA TYR A 92 -2.34 -7.19 -9.58
C TYR A 92 -3.13 -6.65 -8.41
N PHE A 93 -4.03 -5.71 -8.70
CA PHE A 93 -5.05 -5.29 -7.74
C PHE A 93 -5.98 -6.47 -7.38
N THR A 94 -6.55 -6.44 -6.18
CA THR A 94 -7.66 -7.32 -5.82
C THR A 94 -8.84 -7.12 -6.78
N ASN A 95 -9.70 -8.13 -6.92
CA ASN A 95 -10.83 -8.03 -7.85
C ASN A 95 -11.81 -6.95 -7.39
N ASP A 96 -12.28 -6.16 -8.37
CA ASP A 96 -13.34 -5.18 -8.17
C ASP A 96 -14.26 -5.12 -9.40
N PRO A 97 -15.55 -4.82 -9.23
CA PRO A 97 -16.48 -4.64 -10.34
C PRO A 97 -16.04 -3.58 -11.37
N ALA A 98 -15.31 -2.55 -10.94
CA ALA A 98 -14.76 -1.50 -11.82
C ALA A 98 -13.82 -2.06 -12.91
N PHE A 99 -13.27 -3.25 -12.69
CA PHE A 99 -12.40 -3.92 -13.67
C PHE A 99 -13.15 -4.81 -14.67
N ASN A 100 -14.48 -4.84 -14.62
CA ASN A 100 -15.33 -5.61 -15.54
C ASN A 100 -14.93 -7.11 -15.62
N GLY A 101 -14.56 -7.71 -14.48
CA GLY A 101 -14.18 -9.11 -14.36
C GLY A 101 -12.79 -9.46 -14.91
N LYS A 102 -12.00 -8.48 -15.34
CA LYS A 102 -10.64 -8.69 -15.85
C LYS A 102 -9.60 -8.48 -14.76
N PRO A 103 -8.50 -9.26 -14.75
CA PRO A 103 -7.35 -8.96 -13.90
C PRO A 103 -6.78 -7.56 -14.23
N ARG A 104 -6.56 -6.72 -13.21
CA ARG A 104 -6.02 -5.37 -13.36
C ARG A 104 -4.61 -5.31 -12.79
N GLU A 105 -3.64 -5.21 -13.69
CA GLU A 105 -2.23 -5.13 -13.35
C GLU A 105 -1.83 -3.70 -12.98
N LEU A 106 -0.98 -3.57 -11.96
CA LEU A 106 -0.37 -2.30 -11.56
C LEU A 106 0.61 -1.83 -12.64
N THR A 107 0.55 -0.55 -12.98
CA THR A 107 1.38 0.07 -13.99
C THR A 107 1.97 1.40 -13.51
N ALA A 108 2.92 1.96 -14.25
CA ALA A 108 3.45 3.29 -13.98
C ALA A 108 2.37 4.39 -14.06
N GLN A 109 1.32 4.19 -14.85
CA GLN A 109 0.21 5.14 -14.94
C GLN A 109 -0.59 5.22 -13.62
N ASP A 110 -0.66 4.12 -12.85
CA ASP A 110 -1.31 4.12 -11.53
C ASP A 110 -0.48 4.95 -10.53
N ALA A 111 0.84 4.91 -10.64
CA ALA A 111 1.70 5.77 -9.83
C ALA A 111 1.53 7.26 -10.21
N VAL A 112 1.46 7.58 -11.52
CA VAL A 112 1.13 8.94 -11.98
C VAL A 112 -0.20 9.39 -11.41
N TYR A 113 -1.26 8.58 -11.54
CA TYR A 113 -2.57 8.90 -11.02
C TYR A 113 -2.56 9.11 -9.49
N SER A 114 -1.91 8.22 -8.75
CA SER A 114 -1.86 8.30 -7.29
C SER A 114 -1.09 9.53 -6.80
N ILE A 115 0.00 9.92 -7.48
CA ILE A 115 0.73 11.17 -7.20
C ILE A 115 -0.14 12.38 -7.53
N THR A 116 -0.80 12.38 -8.69
CA THR A 116 -1.70 13.48 -9.07
C THR A 116 -2.83 13.61 -8.04
N ARG A 117 -3.42 12.49 -7.62
CA ARG A 117 -4.46 12.48 -6.60
C ARG A 117 -3.94 12.98 -5.24
N TRP A 118 -2.72 12.62 -4.89
CA TRP A 118 -2.07 13.10 -3.68
C TRP A 118 -1.81 14.62 -3.71
N LEU A 119 -1.69 15.22 -4.91
CA LEU A 119 -1.59 16.67 -5.11
C LEU A 119 -2.96 17.38 -5.11
N ASP A 120 -4.09 16.68 -5.03
CA ASP A 120 -5.42 17.30 -5.06
C ASP A 120 -5.68 18.11 -3.77
N PRO A 121 -5.82 19.45 -3.87
CA PRO A 121 -6.06 20.30 -2.71
C PRO A 121 -7.45 20.10 -2.09
N ASN A 122 -8.37 19.46 -2.81
CA ASN A 122 -9.74 19.20 -2.33
C ASN A 122 -9.82 17.91 -1.49
N LEU A 123 -8.80 17.07 -1.52
CA LEU A 123 -8.70 15.95 -0.59
C LEU A 123 -8.25 16.49 0.78
N ARG A 124 -9.04 16.25 1.83
CA ARG A 124 -8.78 16.75 3.18
C ARG A 124 -7.45 16.26 3.73
N ARG A 125 -6.43 17.09 3.73
CA ARG A 125 -5.07 16.79 4.20
C ARG A 125 -4.46 17.85 5.07
N GLY A 126 -5.19 18.66 5.75
CA GLY A 126 -4.61 19.60 6.72
C GLY A 126 -3.46 20.46 6.19
N GLY A 127 -3.51 20.91 4.93
CA GLY A 127 -2.48 21.78 4.37
C GLY A 127 -2.30 21.69 2.86
N TYR A 128 -1.39 22.49 2.34
CA TYR A 128 -1.00 22.48 0.93
C TYR A 128 -0.26 21.17 0.61
N PRO A 129 -0.59 20.44 -0.48
CA PRO A 129 0.03 19.16 -0.76
C PRO A 129 1.55 19.27 -0.87
N THR A 130 2.26 18.52 -0.05
CA THR A 130 3.73 18.41 -0.13
C THR A 130 4.10 17.93 -1.53
N GLY A 131 4.99 18.59 -2.24
CA GLY A 131 5.34 18.23 -3.62
C GLY A 131 4.77 19.16 -4.68
N THR A 132 3.80 20.01 -4.34
CA THR A 132 3.27 21.01 -5.27
C THR A 132 4.38 21.90 -5.83
N ASP A 133 5.33 22.32 -5.01
CA ASP A 133 6.48 23.12 -5.42
C ASP A 133 7.67 22.28 -5.87
N LEU A 134 7.63 20.99 -5.59
CA LEU A 134 8.74 20.09 -5.84
C LEU A 134 8.68 19.48 -7.24
N ILE A 135 7.51 19.14 -7.74
CA ILE A 135 7.35 18.50 -9.05
C ILE A 135 7.14 19.59 -10.12
N VAL A 136 7.93 19.57 -11.19
CA VAL A 136 7.83 20.53 -12.29
C VAL A 136 6.40 20.53 -12.87
N GLY A 137 5.78 21.70 -12.92
CA GLY A 137 4.43 21.88 -13.45
C GLY A 137 3.28 21.54 -12.48
N ALA A 138 3.54 20.96 -11.32
CA ALA A 138 2.47 20.59 -10.37
C ALA A 138 1.74 21.80 -9.81
N ARG A 139 2.44 22.90 -9.51
CA ARG A 139 1.84 24.14 -8.99
C ARG A 139 0.70 24.67 -9.86
N ALA A 140 0.91 24.75 -11.16
CA ALA A 140 -0.11 25.27 -12.08
C ALA A 140 -1.40 24.45 -12.05
N VAL A 141 -1.26 23.11 -11.94
CA VAL A 141 -2.41 22.20 -11.88
C VAL A 141 -3.14 22.32 -10.54
N VAL A 142 -2.40 22.43 -9.42
CA VAL A 142 -2.97 22.59 -8.07
C VAL A 142 -3.66 23.95 -7.92
N ASP A 143 -3.07 25.06 -8.42
CA ASP A 143 -3.66 26.38 -8.38
C ASP A 143 -4.95 26.44 -9.21
N ALA A 144 -4.96 25.82 -10.38
CA ALA A 144 -6.16 25.68 -11.20
C ALA A 144 -7.25 24.87 -10.47
N ALA A 145 -6.89 23.79 -9.81
CA ALA A 145 -7.83 22.97 -9.03
C ALA A 145 -8.41 23.75 -7.84
N THR A 146 -7.58 24.53 -7.15
CA THR A 146 -8.01 25.39 -6.03
C THR A 146 -8.99 26.45 -6.50
N LYS A 147 -8.73 27.09 -7.67
CA LYS A 147 -9.61 28.08 -8.27
C LYS A 147 -10.93 27.50 -8.75
N ASN A 148 -10.89 26.31 -9.35
CA ASN A 148 -12.05 25.66 -9.97
C ASN A 148 -12.83 24.75 -9.01
N GLY A 149 -12.33 24.53 -7.78
CA GLY A 149 -12.92 23.61 -6.81
C GLY A 149 -12.82 22.14 -7.17
N LYS A 150 -12.08 21.78 -8.24
CA LYS A 150 -11.92 20.40 -8.72
C LYS A 150 -10.58 20.26 -9.45
N LEU A 151 -9.86 19.15 -9.15
CA LEU A 151 -8.66 18.76 -9.89
C LEU A 151 -9.06 18.07 -11.20
N ASP A 152 -8.40 18.46 -12.27
CA ASP A 152 -8.44 17.73 -13.53
C ASP A 152 -7.34 16.65 -13.51
N TYR A 153 -7.73 15.38 -13.33
CA TYR A 153 -6.80 14.25 -13.29
C TYR A 153 -6.21 13.89 -14.66
N ASP A 154 -6.71 14.48 -15.74
CA ASP A 154 -6.17 14.34 -17.11
C ASP A 154 -5.23 15.49 -17.49
N ALA A 155 -5.16 16.55 -16.66
CA ALA A 155 -4.23 17.64 -16.87
C ALA A 155 -2.78 17.15 -16.77
N PRO A 156 -1.94 17.37 -17.80
CA PRO A 156 -0.57 16.92 -17.79
C PRO A 156 0.27 17.71 -16.77
N ILE A 157 0.99 16.99 -15.93
CA ILE A 157 2.04 17.54 -15.06
C ILE A 157 3.39 17.28 -15.75
N GLU A 158 4.11 18.35 -16.15
CA GLU A 158 5.34 18.22 -16.93
C GLU A 158 6.36 17.28 -16.27
N GLY A 159 6.56 17.41 -14.97
CA GLY A 159 7.50 16.63 -14.19
C GLY A 159 6.99 15.28 -13.70
N LEU A 160 5.84 14.79 -14.15
CA LEU A 160 5.26 13.53 -13.71
C LEU A 160 4.74 12.73 -14.89
N ARG A 161 5.44 11.66 -15.27
CA ARG A 161 5.12 10.90 -16.49
C ARG A 161 5.32 9.40 -16.31
N ALA A 162 4.43 8.62 -16.93
CA ALA A 162 4.71 7.24 -17.29
C ALA A 162 5.38 7.25 -18.67
N LEU A 163 6.67 6.88 -18.75
CA LEU A 163 7.43 6.83 -20.00
C LEU A 163 7.05 5.61 -20.83
N ASP A 164 6.72 4.52 -20.15
CA ASP A 164 6.18 3.29 -20.70
C ASP A 164 5.28 2.64 -19.63
N ARG A 165 4.75 1.44 -19.93
CA ARG A 165 3.86 0.71 -19.02
C ARG A 165 4.39 0.56 -17.58
N TYR A 166 5.71 0.47 -17.41
CA TYR A 166 6.35 0.16 -16.13
C TYR A 166 7.42 1.17 -15.72
N THR A 167 7.52 2.32 -16.40
CA THR A 167 8.53 3.33 -16.08
C THR A 167 7.89 4.64 -15.69
N LEU A 168 8.00 4.97 -14.41
CA LEU A 168 7.65 6.28 -13.85
C LEU A 168 8.86 7.20 -13.92
N GLN A 169 8.66 8.45 -14.34
CA GLN A 169 9.64 9.52 -14.25
C GLN A 169 9.09 10.71 -13.48
N LEU A 170 9.90 11.20 -12.55
CA LEU A 170 9.68 12.43 -11.79
C LEU A 170 10.78 13.44 -12.15
N LYS A 171 10.39 14.68 -12.47
CA LYS A 171 11.32 15.82 -12.59
C LYS A 171 11.04 16.82 -11.49
N LEU A 172 12.09 17.19 -10.77
CA LEU A 172 12.02 18.10 -9.64
C LEU A 172 12.43 19.51 -10.05
N THR A 173 11.85 20.51 -9.39
CA THR A 173 12.18 21.93 -9.56
C THR A 173 13.54 22.28 -8.93
N HIS A 174 13.93 21.55 -7.91
CA HIS A 174 15.19 21.71 -7.17
C HIS A 174 15.58 20.37 -6.54
N VAL A 175 16.84 20.23 -6.18
CA VAL A 175 17.35 19.02 -5.51
C VAL A 175 16.66 18.85 -4.16
N ASN A 176 16.00 17.71 -3.98
CA ASN A 176 15.28 17.38 -2.77
C ASN A 176 15.38 15.88 -2.49
N TYR A 177 16.34 15.47 -1.66
CA TYR A 177 16.50 14.06 -1.27
C TYR A 177 15.30 13.51 -0.45
N PRO A 178 14.60 14.31 0.39
CA PRO A 178 13.35 13.89 1.01
C PRO A 178 12.24 13.47 0.05
N ILE A 179 12.36 13.64 -1.27
CA ILE A 179 11.43 13.05 -2.26
C ILE A 179 11.27 11.53 -2.07
N ALA A 180 12.30 10.86 -1.53
CA ALA A 180 12.21 9.46 -1.16
C ALA A 180 11.07 9.19 -0.18
N TYR A 181 10.75 10.10 0.75
CA TYR A 181 9.61 9.98 1.67
C TYR A 181 8.26 10.07 0.95
N LEU A 182 8.17 10.87 -0.12
CA LEU A 182 6.98 10.87 -0.96
C LEU A 182 6.78 9.49 -1.59
N LEU A 183 7.84 8.91 -2.12
CA LEU A 183 7.79 7.59 -2.77
C LEU A 183 7.51 6.44 -1.79
N LEU A 184 7.82 6.61 -0.50
CA LEU A 184 7.51 5.69 0.59
C LEU A 184 6.03 5.72 0.97
N ASN A 185 5.49 6.91 1.21
CA ASN A 185 4.16 7.08 1.81
C ASN A 185 3.06 7.20 0.75
N LEU A 186 3.42 7.03 -0.51
CA LEU A 186 2.49 7.07 -1.62
C LEU A 186 1.94 5.68 -1.89
N PHE A 187 0.79 5.37 -1.35
CA PHE A 187 0.07 4.16 -1.70
C PHE A 187 -0.54 4.29 -3.09
N LEU A 188 -0.42 3.22 -3.89
CA LEU A 188 -0.88 3.19 -5.26
C LEU A 188 -2.33 2.70 -5.35
N CYS A 189 -3.16 3.41 -6.11
CA CYS A 189 -4.56 3.05 -6.32
C CYS A 189 -4.92 3.03 -7.81
N ALA A 190 -5.92 2.23 -8.16
CA ALA A 190 -6.44 2.15 -9.51
C ALA A 190 -7.47 3.27 -9.74
N ARG A 191 -7.27 4.05 -10.81
CA ARG A 191 -8.18 5.15 -11.19
C ARG A 191 -9.62 4.69 -11.34
N GLU A 192 -9.82 3.53 -11.96
CA GLU A 192 -11.14 2.97 -12.24
C GLU A 192 -11.94 2.73 -10.95
N VAL A 193 -11.26 2.33 -9.88
CA VAL A 193 -11.90 2.13 -8.56
C VAL A 193 -12.27 3.45 -7.91
N VAL A 194 -11.36 4.44 -7.99
CA VAL A 194 -11.58 5.76 -7.36
C VAL A 194 -12.71 6.53 -8.05
N GLU A 195 -12.79 6.45 -9.38
CA GLU A 195 -13.73 7.23 -10.20
C GLU A 195 -15.05 6.49 -10.50
N ALA A 196 -15.17 5.21 -10.13
CA ALA A 196 -16.41 4.46 -10.34
C ALA A 196 -17.58 5.09 -9.57
N ALA A 197 -18.69 5.39 -10.24
CA ALA A 197 -19.84 6.08 -9.67
C ALA A 197 -20.46 5.41 -8.43
N HIS A 198 -20.19 4.12 -8.23
CA HIS A 198 -20.68 3.33 -7.11
C HIS A 198 -19.56 2.86 -6.16
N SER A 199 -18.34 3.33 -6.36
CA SER A 199 -17.19 2.99 -5.54
C SER A 199 -16.96 4.08 -4.51
N ASP A 200 -16.91 3.69 -3.24
CA ASP A 200 -16.39 4.52 -2.17
C ASP A 200 -15.10 3.87 -1.66
N ILE A 201 -13.95 4.29 -2.18
CA ILE A 201 -12.64 3.76 -1.80
C ILE A 201 -12.40 3.92 -0.29
N ARG A 202 -13.06 4.89 0.37
CA ARG A 202 -12.99 5.07 1.82
C ARG A 202 -13.59 3.92 2.61
N ALA A 203 -14.53 3.18 2.01
CA ALA A 203 -15.22 2.05 2.63
C ALA A 203 -14.96 0.72 1.91
N ARG A 204 -14.48 0.77 0.67
CA ARG A 204 -14.22 -0.39 -0.18
C ARG A 204 -12.85 -0.29 -0.84
N PRO A 205 -11.79 -0.44 -0.05
CA PRO A 205 -10.43 -0.33 -0.56
C PRO A 205 -10.08 -1.48 -1.50
N VAL A 206 -9.39 -1.15 -2.59
CA VAL A 206 -8.90 -2.10 -3.60
C VAL A 206 -7.42 -1.81 -3.83
N GLY A 207 -6.57 -2.64 -3.26
CA GLY A 207 -5.12 -2.49 -3.32
C GLY A 207 -4.43 -3.72 -3.88
N THR A 208 -3.10 -3.67 -3.87
CA THR A 208 -2.20 -4.75 -4.28
C THR A 208 -1.60 -5.50 -3.09
N GLY A 209 -1.79 -5.00 -1.88
CA GLY A 209 -1.15 -5.44 -0.66
C GLY A 209 -1.50 -6.85 -0.19
N PRO A 210 -0.85 -7.32 0.89
CA PRO A 210 -0.98 -8.67 1.39
C PRO A 210 -2.36 -9.02 1.95
N TYR A 211 -3.15 -8.03 2.29
CA TYR A 211 -4.50 -8.21 2.81
C TYR A 211 -5.54 -7.44 2.00
N ARG A 212 -6.81 -7.84 2.15
CA ARG A 212 -7.98 -7.12 1.64
C ARG A 212 -9.04 -7.01 2.72
N LEU A 213 -9.86 -5.97 2.63
CA LEU A 213 -10.97 -5.77 3.56
C LEU A 213 -12.04 -6.84 3.33
N ARG A 214 -12.39 -7.58 4.38
CA ARG A 214 -13.51 -8.52 4.40
C ARG A 214 -14.75 -7.91 5.04
N GLU A 215 -14.57 -7.20 6.16
CA GLU A 215 -15.65 -6.58 6.90
C GLU A 215 -15.19 -5.30 7.58
N TRP A 216 -16.04 -4.29 7.60
CA TRP A 216 -15.89 -3.09 8.40
C TRP A 216 -17.20 -2.72 9.07
N LYS A 217 -17.23 -2.82 10.39
CA LYS A 217 -18.29 -2.29 11.25
C LYS A 217 -17.72 -1.10 12.01
N ARG A 218 -18.06 0.10 11.57
CA ARG A 218 -17.60 1.35 12.18
C ARG A 218 -17.79 1.34 13.68
N GLY A 219 -16.79 1.83 14.44
CA GLY A 219 -16.80 1.87 15.90
C GLY A 219 -16.84 0.49 16.58
N SER A 220 -16.66 -0.62 15.85
CA SER A 220 -16.74 -1.97 16.40
C SER A 220 -15.57 -2.84 15.97
N ARG A 221 -15.48 -3.17 14.68
CA ARG A 221 -14.38 -4.02 14.19
C ARG A 221 -14.07 -3.86 12.72
N VAL A 222 -12.84 -4.19 12.36
CA VAL A 222 -12.37 -4.43 11.00
C VAL A 222 -11.87 -5.85 10.88
N VAL A 223 -12.19 -6.53 9.78
CA VAL A 223 -11.66 -7.85 9.48
C VAL A 223 -10.98 -7.80 8.13
N LEU A 224 -9.72 -8.14 8.13
CA LEU A 224 -8.89 -8.29 6.94
C LEU A 224 -8.66 -9.77 6.67
N GLU A 225 -8.60 -10.16 5.41
CA GLU A 225 -8.22 -11.49 5.01
C GLU A 225 -7.06 -11.45 4.01
N ALA A 226 -6.24 -12.47 3.98
CA ALA A 226 -5.10 -12.54 3.08
C ALA A 226 -5.55 -12.41 1.61
N ASN A 227 -4.83 -11.57 0.86
CA ASN A 227 -5.09 -11.37 -0.56
C ASN A 227 -4.62 -12.60 -1.36
N PRO A 228 -5.53 -13.35 -2.01
CA PRO A 228 -5.15 -14.56 -2.74
C PRO A 228 -4.29 -14.30 -3.99
N LYS A 229 -4.22 -13.04 -4.44
CA LYS A 229 -3.38 -12.61 -5.56
C LYS A 229 -2.01 -12.09 -5.13
N TYR A 230 -1.78 -11.94 -3.82
CA TYR A 230 -0.50 -11.45 -3.33
C TYR A 230 0.62 -12.44 -3.68
N PRO A 231 1.76 -11.98 -4.21
CA PRO A 231 2.85 -12.86 -4.56
C PRO A 231 3.40 -13.55 -3.30
N LYS A 232 3.86 -14.79 -3.46
CA LYS A 232 4.55 -15.51 -2.39
C LYS A 232 5.92 -14.90 -2.20
N LEU A 233 6.08 -14.11 -1.16
CA LEU A 233 7.36 -13.51 -0.79
C LEU A 233 8.03 -14.37 0.28
N SER A 234 9.31 -14.64 0.10
CA SER A 234 10.12 -15.23 1.17
C SER A 234 10.39 -14.18 2.25
N PHE A 235 10.52 -14.63 3.50
CA PHE A 235 10.96 -13.74 4.58
C PHE A 235 12.33 -13.16 4.22
N PRO A 236 12.51 -11.83 4.30
CA PRO A 236 13.76 -11.20 3.87
C PRO A 236 14.94 -11.55 4.78
N ALA A 237 16.14 -11.46 4.24
CA ALA A 237 17.37 -11.60 5.01
C ALA A 237 17.66 -10.31 5.79
N SER A 238 18.37 -10.42 6.91
CA SER A 238 18.90 -9.28 7.65
C SER A 238 20.40 -9.46 7.91
N SER A 239 21.12 -8.36 7.90
CA SER A 239 22.51 -8.29 8.35
C SER A 239 22.63 -7.96 9.85
N ASP A 240 21.51 -7.68 10.54
CA ASP A 240 21.51 -7.39 11.96
C ASP A 240 21.73 -8.68 12.77
N PRO A 241 22.82 -8.77 13.56
CA PRO A 241 23.08 -9.93 14.42
C PRO A 241 21.97 -10.21 15.42
N ALA A 242 21.26 -9.18 15.91
CA ALA A 242 20.15 -9.33 16.83
C ALA A 242 18.95 -10.08 16.22
N LEU A 243 18.79 -10.04 14.89
CA LEU A 243 17.70 -10.68 14.15
C LEU A 243 18.06 -12.09 13.63
N THR A 244 19.27 -12.58 13.85
CA THR A 244 19.75 -13.88 13.32
C THR A 244 18.81 -15.03 13.67
N SER A 245 18.35 -15.11 14.92
CA SER A 245 17.43 -16.16 15.38
C SER A 245 16.06 -16.07 14.70
N LEU A 246 15.54 -14.86 14.53
CA LEU A 246 14.28 -14.60 13.85
C LEU A 246 14.38 -15.02 12.38
N VAL A 247 15.37 -14.52 11.65
CA VAL A 247 15.58 -14.82 10.23
C VAL A 247 15.71 -16.33 10.03
N LYS A 248 16.48 -17.02 10.89
CA LYS A 248 16.61 -18.48 10.83
C LYS A 248 15.27 -19.21 11.07
N SER A 249 14.46 -18.73 12.01
CA SER A 249 13.15 -19.32 12.31
C SER A 249 12.14 -19.12 11.17
N MET A 250 12.33 -18.09 10.38
CA MET A 250 11.49 -17.74 9.22
C MET A 250 12.00 -18.27 7.89
N GLN A 251 13.18 -18.89 7.88
CA GLN A 251 13.78 -19.42 6.65
C GLN A 251 12.86 -20.45 5.98
N GLY A 252 12.64 -20.27 4.68
CA GLY A 252 11.75 -21.13 3.88
C GLY A 252 10.25 -20.86 4.06
N LYS A 253 9.86 -19.95 4.95
CA LYS A 253 8.46 -19.53 5.09
C LYS A 253 8.14 -18.42 4.09
N THR A 254 6.92 -18.44 3.60
CA THR A 254 6.36 -17.39 2.72
C THR A 254 5.48 -16.42 3.49
N LEU A 255 5.40 -15.18 3.03
CA LEU A 255 4.56 -14.13 3.61
C LEU A 255 3.35 -13.84 2.69
N PRO A 256 2.22 -13.39 3.26
CA PRO A 256 1.91 -13.36 4.69
C PRO A 256 1.68 -14.76 5.25
N GLN A 257 1.89 -14.97 6.57
CA GLN A 257 1.62 -16.25 7.23
C GLN A 257 0.25 -16.30 7.91
N VAL A 258 -0.23 -15.15 8.37
CA VAL A 258 -1.53 -14.98 9.01
C VAL A 258 -2.61 -14.86 7.94
N GLY A 259 -3.69 -15.64 8.05
CA GLY A 259 -4.77 -15.63 7.06
C GLY A 259 -5.82 -14.57 7.32
N VAL A 260 -6.04 -14.21 8.59
CA VAL A 260 -7.06 -13.25 9.02
C VAL A 260 -6.49 -12.32 10.08
N ILE A 261 -6.77 -11.03 9.97
CA ILE A 261 -6.51 -10.05 11.02
C ILE A 261 -7.85 -9.50 11.47
N GLU A 262 -8.18 -9.70 12.76
CA GLU A 262 -9.37 -9.12 13.39
C GLU A 262 -8.95 -7.95 14.28
N ILE A 263 -9.46 -6.76 13.97
CA ILE A 263 -9.15 -5.52 14.67
C ILE A 263 -10.40 -5.10 15.45
N SER A 264 -10.36 -5.19 16.76
CA SER A 264 -11.40 -4.67 17.64
C SER A 264 -11.20 -3.16 17.83
N ILE A 265 -12.26 -2.37 17.67
CA ILE A 265 -12.18 -0.93 17.91
C ILE A 265 -12.34 -0.70 19.40
N ILE A 266 -11.24 -0.29 20.04
CA ILE A 266 -11.17 0.01 21.48
C ILE A 266 -10.35 1.28 21.65
N GLU A 267 -10.99 2.37 22.09
CA GLU A 267 -10.35 3.70 22.15
C GLU A 267 -9.33 3.82 23.29
N GLU A 268 -9.68 3.30 24.44
CA GLU A 268 -8.93 3.50 25.69
C GLU A 268 -7.91 2.41 25.96
N ASP A 269 -6.76 2.78 26.54
CA ASP A 269 -5.66 1.84 26.83
C ASP A 269 -6.01 0.81 27.88
N LEU A 270 -6.74 1.19 28.96
CA LEU A 270 -7.10 0.26 30.00
C LEU A 270 -8.01 -0.88 29.53
N PRO A 271 -9.10 -0.65 28.78
CA PRO A 271 -9.85 -1.72 28.15
C PRO A 271 -9.01 -2.61 27.23
N ARG A 272 -8.08 -2.05 26.44
CA ARG A 272 -7.16 -2.86 25.60
C ARG A 272 -6.31 -3.78 26.43
N LEU A 273 -5.73 -3.28 27.52
CA LEU A 273 -4.92 -4.08 28.43
C LEU A 273 -5.74 -5.21 29.06
N LEU A 274 -6.96 -4.94 29.51
CA LEU A 274 -7.84 -5.95 30.09
C LEU A 274 -8.24 -7.04 29.08
N GLU A 275 -8.49 -6.69 27.83
CA GLU A 275 -8.77 -7.68 26.77
C GLU A 275 -7.51 -8.51 26.44
N PHE A 276 -6.33 -7.91 26.45
CA PHE A 276 -5.08 -8.65 26.31
C PHE A 276 -4.85 -9.63 27.46
N GLU A 277 -5.04 -9.20 28.72
CA GLU A 277 -4.94 -10.07 29.90
C GLU A 277 -5.96 -11.23 29.88
N ARG A 278 -7.13 -11.03 29.28
CA ARG A 278 -8.15 -12.08 29.07
C ARG A 278 -7.79 -13.05 27.94
N GLY A 279 -6.75 -12.76 27.16
CA GLY A 279 -6.34 -13.57 26.02
C GLY A 279 -7.24 -13.40 24.78
N THR A 280 -8.03 -12.33 24.70
CA THR A 280 -8.84 -11.99 23.52
C THR A 280 -8.07 -11.18 22.47
N LEU A 281 -6.92 -10.61 22.85
CA LEU A 281 -5.98 -9.95 21.96
C LEU A 281 -4.64 -10.67 22.02
N ASP A 282 -4.00 -10.82 20.87
CA ASP A 282 -2.65 -11.41 20.75
C ASP A 282 -1.55 -10.39 21.00
N ILE A 283 -1.84 -9.10 20.73
CA ILE A 283 -0.91 -7.99 20.90
C ILE A 283 -1.65 -6.79 21.47
N VAL A 284 -1.01 -6.08 22.40
CA VAL A 284 -1.47 -4.78 22.89
C VAL A 284 -0.40 -3.71 22.69
N VAL A 285 -0.81 -2.56 22.16
CA VAL A 285 0.00 -1.34 22.11
C VAL A 285 -0.69 -0.31 22.98
N LEU A 286 0.00 0.13 24.02
CA LEU A 286 -0.46 1.20 24.92
C LEU A 286 0.21 2.52 24.49
N ARG A 287 -0.51 3.63 24.59
CA ARG A 287 -0.07 4.97 24.13
C ARG A 287 0.01 5.93 25.29
#